data_2ae564213a28302a9dae92955da87dba
#
_entry.id   2ae564213a28302a9dae92955da87dba
#
_cell.length_a   1.000
_cell.length_b   1.000
_cell.length_c   1.000
_cell.angle_alpha   90.00
_cell.angle_beta   90.00
_cell.angle_gamma   90.00
#
_symmetry.space_group_name_H-M   'P 1'
#
loop_
_entity.id
_entity.type
_entity.pdbx_description
1 polymer ?
#
loop_
_entity_poly.entity_id
_entity_poly.type
_entity_poly.pdbx_seq_one_letter_code
_entity_poly.pdbx_strand_id
1 'polypeptide(L)'
;IIAMITSVQSNRLGITNNRNAQNVVDDESTVSLSDRIIAFCSHMFILRNKTADEIEIEGTQFGTHKLVNVKSRHLGKDVAGAIQPVQMGDNLRKNFVNLEFHNFKITERGDLRDIVRSIEGTPPLEDSETDEIPDFSGI
;
A
#
# COMPACT_ATOMS: atom_id res chain seq x y z
N ILE A 1 1.50 21.97 16.27
CA ILE A 1 0.78 20.91 15.49
C ILE A 1 1.22 19.58 16.06
N ILE A 2 0.29 18.76 16.48
CA ILE A 2 0.55 17.42 17.02
C ILE A 2 0.02 16.40 16.04
N ALA A 3 0.87 15.49 15.58
CA ALA A 3 0.44 14.32 14.82
C ALA A 3 0.06 13.20 15.80
N MET A 4 -1.11 12.58 15.58
CA MET A 4 -1.59 11.46 16.37
C MET A 4 -1.74 10.25 15.46
N ILE A 5 -1.07 9.15 15.82
CA ILE A 5 -1.17 7.86 15.14
C ILE A 5 -1.76 6.86 16.13
N THR A 6 -2.79 6.15 15.72
CA THR A 6 -3.41 5.09 16.52
C THR A 6 -3.69 3.87 15.67
N SER A 7 -3.76 2.72 16.28
CA SER A 7 -4.14 1.47 15.62
C SER A 7 -5.41 0.89 16.24
N VAL A 8 -6.21 0.25 15.41
CA VAL A 8 -7.44 -0.41 15.81
C VAL A 8 -7.54 -1.76 15.13
N GLN A 9 -8.22 -2.69 15.76
CA GLN A 9 -8.42 -4.02 15.18
C GLN A 9 -9.60 -4.00 14.19
N SER A 10 -9.49 -4.76 13.10
CA SER A 10 -10.60 -4.96 12.18
C SER A 10 -11.75 -5.76 12.84
N ASN A 11 -12.96 -5.54 12.39
CA ASN A 11 -14.12 -6.30 12.86
C ASN A 11 -14.14 -7.73 12.27
N ARG A 12 -15.03 -8.58 12.80
CA ARG A 12 -15.16 -9.98 12.36
C ARG A 12 -15.56 -10.09 10.89
N LEU A 13 -16.33 -9.15 10.38
CA LEU A 13 -16.76 -9.14 8.98
C LEU A 13 -15.55 -8.96 8.06
N GLY A 14 -14.64 -8.03 8.36
CA GLY A 14 -13.41 -7.84 7.63
C GLY A 14 -12.53 -9.11 7.62
N ILE A 15 -12.40 -9.79 8.75
CA ILE A 15 -11.64 -11.04 8.85
C ILE A 15 -12.27 -12.16 8.01
N THR A 16 -13.59 -12.26 7.99
CA THR A 16 -14.31 -13.31 7.26
C THR A 16 -14.25 -13.08 5.74
N ASN A 17 -14.40 -11.85 5.31
CA ASN A 17 -14.42 -11.49 3.89
C ASN A 17 -13.02 -11.55 3.25
N ASN A 18 -11.96 -11.48 4.03
CA ASN A 18 -10.59 -11.47 3.52
C ASN A 18 -9.95 -12.87 3.41
N ARG A 19 -10.75 -13.90 3.13
CA ARG A 19 -10.24 -15.28 2.95
C ARG A 19 -9.72 -15.57 1.55
N ASN A 20 -10.33 -14.97 0.54
CA ASN A 20 -9.93 -15.15 -0.87
C ASN A 20 -9.84 -13.78 -1.55
N ALA A 21 -9.02 -13.68 -2.60
CA ALA A 21 -8.79 -12.43 -3.31
C ALA A 21 -10.07 -11.78 -3.88
N GLN A 22 -11.05 -12.59 -4.27
CA GLN A 22 -12.33 -12.10 -4.81
C GLN A 22 -13.24 -11.46 -3.75
N ASN A 23 -13.08 -11.84 -2.48
CA ASN A 23 -13.91 -11.39 -1.37
C ASN A 23 -13.20 -10.41 -0.45
N VAL A 24 -12.01 -9.98 -0.83
CA VAL A 24 -11.25 -9.00 -0.03
C VAL A 24 -11.94 -7.65 -0.08
N VAL A 25 -12.25 -7.13 1.11
CA VAL A 25 -12.84 -5.81 1.30
C VAL A 25 -11.86 -4.96 2.09
N ASP A 26 -11.10 -4.14 1.39
CA ASP A 26 -10.25 -3.13 2.00
C ASP A 26 -11.02 -1.81 2.03
N ASP A 27 -11.88 -1.66 3.02
CA ASP A 27 -12.82 -0.56 3.14
C ASP A 27 -12.93 -0.07 4.59
N GLU A 28 -13.44 1.14 4.77
CA GLU A 28 -13.72 1.74 6.07
C GLU A 28 -14.70 0.88 6.91
N SER A 29 -15.59 0.13 6.26
CA SER A 29 -16.54 -0.76 6.91
C SER A 29 -15.90 -1.93 7.68
N THR A 30 -14.64 -2.25 7.41
CA THR A 30 -13.92 -3.34 8.09
C THR A 30 -13.37 -2.94 9.46
N VAL A 31 -13.50 -1.69 9.84
CA VAL A 31 -13.00 -1.18 11.11
C VAL A 31 -14.04 -1.29 12.20
N SER A 32 -13.64 -1.85 13.34
CA SER A 32 -14.56 -2.09 14.47
C SER A 32 -14.85 -0.88 15.34
N LEU A 33 -14.25 0.27 15.04
CA LEU A 33 -14.45 1.49 15.81
C LEU A 33 -15.62 2.33 15.32
N SER A 34 -16.09 3.22 16.21
CA SER A 34 -17.20 4.08 15.88
C SER A 34 -16.94 4.89 14.61
N ASP A 35 -17.96 5.03 13.78
CA ASP A 35 -17.96 5.81 12.55
C ASP A 35 -17.38 7.22 12.70
N ARG A 36 -17.41 7.75 13.92
CA ARG A 36 -16.85 9.07 14.27
C ARG A 36 -15.34 9.13 14.11
N ILE A 37 -14.60 8.10 14.56
CA ILE A 37 -13.13 8.09 14.42
C ILE A 37 -12.76 8.02 12.95
N ILE A 38 -13.45 7.18 12.17
CA ILE A 38 -13.27 7.08 10.74
C ILE A 38 -13.57 8.42 10.06
N ALA A 39 -14.64 9.09 10.48
CA ALA A 39 -15.03 10.37 9.92
C ALA A 39 -13.99 11.48 10.20
N PHE A 40 -13.33 11.46 11.35
CA PHE A 40 -12.39 12.51 11.75
C PHE A 40 -10.94 12.26 11.35
N CYS A 41 -10.54 11.02 11.06
CA CYS A 41 -9.15 10.75 10.67
C CYS A 41 -8.80 11.37 9.30
N SER A 42 -7.60 11.88 9.18
CA SER A 42 -7.08 12.44 7.93
C SER A 42 -6.60 11.36 6.97
N HIS A 43 -6.00 10.33 7.51
CA HIS A 43 -5.49 9.18 6.77
C HIS A 43 -5.92 7.90 7.46
N MET A 44 -6.27 6.88 6.66
CA MET A 44 -6.61 5.56 7.15
C MET A 44 -5.96 4.50 6.26
N PHE A 45 -5.26 3.58 6.91
CA PHE A 45 -4.60 2.46 6.25
C PHE A 45 -5.07 1.15 6.86
N ILE A 46 -5.15 0.12 6.02
CA ILE A 46 -5.39 -1.25 6.48
C ILE A 46 -4.11 -2.06 6.25
N LEU A 47 -3.55 -2.60 7.33
CA LEU A 47 -2.46 -3.57 7.27
C LEU A 47 -3.05 -4.97 7.40
N ARG A 48 -2.80 -5.83 6.42
CA ARG A 48 -3.29 -7.20 6.41
C ARG A 48 -2.37 -8.18 5.71
N ASN A 49 -2.57 -9.44 5.98
CA ASN A 49 -1.98 -10.51 5.18
C ASN A 49 -2.61 -10.53 3.78
N LYS A 50 -1.84 -10.91 2.79
CA LYS A 50 -2.37 -11.30 1.49
C LYS A 50 -3.06 -12.65 1.58
N THR A 51 -4.07 -12.86 0.74
CA THR A 51 -4.62 -14.19 0.51
C THR A 51 -3.68 -15.02 -0.36
N ALA A 52 -3.85 -16.34 -0.37
CA ALA A 52 -3.05 -17.22 -1.22
C ALA A 52 -3.20 -16.86 -2.71
N ASP A 53 -4.43 -16.56 -3.12
CA ASP A 53 -4.74 -16.15 -4.51
C ASP A 53 -4.04 -14.83 -4.89
N GLU A 54 -3.97 -13.88 -3.96
CA GLU A 54 -3.26 -12.61 -4.21
C GLU A 54 -1.76 -12.83 -4.40
N ILE A 55 -1.16 -13.73 -3.59
CA ILE A 55 0.26 -14.06 -3.70
C ILE A 55 0.54 -14.76 -5.03
N GLU A 56 -0.34 -15.65 -5.46
CA GLU A 56 -0.22 -16.36 -6.74
C GLU A 56 -0.32 -15.41 -7.95
N ILE A 57 -1.31 -14.50 -7.93
CA ILE A 57 -1.55 -13.55 -9.03
C ILE A 57 -0.45 -12.49 -9.11
N GLU A 58 -0.04 -11.94 -7.98
CA GLU A 58 0.92 -10.84 -7.93
C GLU A 58 2.38 -11.33 -8.02
N GLY A 59 2.64 -12.51 -7.51
CA GLY A 59 3.97 -13.10 -7.40
C GLY A 59 4.55 -13.02 -5.99
N THR A 60 5.36 -14.02 -5.64
CA THR A 60 5.98 -14.15 -4.31
C THR A 60 6.99 -13.05 -4.01
N GLN A 61 7.58 -12.43 -5.04
CA GLN A 61 8.53 -11.33 -4.90
C GLN A 61 7.92 -10.07 -4.26
N PHE A 62 6.60 -9.92 -4.32
CA PHE A 62 5.89 -8.80 -3.71
C PHE A 62 5.48 -9.02 -2.24
N GLY A 63 6.06 -10.02 -1.58
CA GLY A 63 5.85 -10.26 -0.16
C GLY A 63 4.48 -10.80 0.22
N THR A 64 4.23 -10.87 1.52
CA THR A 64 3.08 -11.57 2.11
C THR A 64 2.01 -10.67 2.71
N HIS A 65 2.27 -9.37 2.81
CA HIS A 65 1.39 -8.40 3.46
C HIS A 65 1.11 -7.20 2.56
N LYS A 66 0.00 -6.53 2.83
CA LYS A 66 -0.37 -5.27 2.19
C LYS A 66 -0.69 -4.20 3.22
N LEU A 67 -0.22 -2.98 2.96
CA LEU A 67 -0.68 -1.77 3.60
C LEU A 67 -1.50 -0.98 2.58
N VAL A 68 -2.82 -1.03 2.69
CA VAL A 68 -3.75 -0.40 1.74
C VAL A 68 -4.13 0.98 2.24
N ASN A 69 -4.03 1.98 1.36
CA ASN A 69 -4.53 3.31 1.64
C ASN A 69 -6.05 3.36 1.37
N VAL A 70 -6.84 3.41 2.43
CA VAL A 70 -8.31 3.41 2.33
C VAL A 70 -8.86 4.82 2.24
N LYS A 71 -8.26 5.75 2.99
CA LYS A 71 -8.70 7.12 3.08
C LYS A 71 -7.52 8.07 3.20
N SER A 72 -7.53 9.10 2.40
CA SER A 72 -6.58 10.21 2.49
C SER A 72 -7.30 11.51 2.19
N ARG A 73 -7.40 12.35 3.23
CA ARG A 73 -7.80 13.75 3.09
C ARG A 73 -6.54 14.56 2.88
N HIS A 74 -6.65 15.72 2.31
CA HIS A 74 -5.53 16.65 2.20
C HIS A 74 -4.27 16.01 1.59
N LEU A 75 -4.44 15.33 0.46
CA LEU A 75 -3.33 14.63 -0.22
C LEU A 75 -2.12 15.53 -0.49
N GLY A 76 -2.33 16.83 -0.53
CA GLY A 76 -1.27 17.76 -0.81
C GLY A 76 -0.59 17.45 -2.16
N LYS A 77 0.72 17.64 -2.20
CA LYS A 77 1.54 17.29 -3.34
C LYS A 77 2.11 15.88 -3.14
N ASP A 78 1.44 14.88 -3.67
CA ASP A 78 1.91 13.50 -3.67
C ASP A 78 2.90 13.31 -4.83
N VAL A 79 4.15 13.70 -4.60
CA VAL A 79 5.21 13.70 -5.62
C VAL A 79 5.54 12.27 -6.09
N ALA A 80 5.54 11.33 -5.17
CA ALA A 80 5.82 9.93 -5.48
C ALA A 80 4.62 9.20 -6.08
N GLY A 81 3.41 9.77 -5.97
CA GLY A 81 2.17 9.09 -6.36
C GLY A 81 1.87 7.85 -5.52
N ALA A 82 2.46 7.76 -4.31
CA ALA A 82 2.34 6.59 -3.46
C ALA A 82 0.95 6.47 -2.81
N ILE A 83 0.25 7.58 -2.65
CA ILE A 83 -1.07 7.63 -1.99
C ILE A 83 -2.21 7.62 -3.01
N GLN A 84 -1.96 8.13 -4.22
CA GLN A 84 -2.98 8.28 -5.26
C GLN A 84 -3.48 6.93 -5.78
N PRO A 85 -4.77 6.82 -6.12
CA PRO A 85 -5.28 5.65 -6.82
C PRO A 85 -4.52 5.40 -8.12
N VAL A 86 -4.42 4.14 -8.50
CA VAL A 86 -3.74 3.69 -9.73
C VAL A 86 -4.77 3.24 -10.75
N GLN A 87 -4.65 3.73 -11.98
CA GLN A 87 -5.48 3.29 -13.09
C GLN A 87 -5.02 1.91 -13.56
N MET A 88 -5.96 0.96 -13.62
CA MET A 88 -5.75 -0.39 -14.17
C MET A 88 -6.82 -0.66 -15.21
N GLY A 89 -6.47 -0.51 -16.48
CA GLY A 89 -7.46 -0.56 -17.55
C GLY A 89 -8.55 0.50 -17.33
N ASP A 90 -9.81 0.09 -17.34
CA ASP A 90 -10.96 0.99 -17.09
C ASP A 90 -11.26 1.20 -15.60
N ASN A 91 -10.55 0.52 -14.69
CA ASN A 91 -10.80 0.58 -13.26
C ASN A 91 -9.76 1.39 -12.51
N LEU A 92 -10.24 2.21 -11.58
CA LEU A 92 -9.40 2.92 -10.63
C LEU A 92 -9.28 2.10 -9.34
N ARG A 93 -8.07 1.74 -8.95
CA ARG A 93 -7.81 0.95 -7.73
C ARG A 93 -7.10 1.78 -6.67
N LYS A 94 -7.48 1.55 -5.41
CA LYS A 94 -6.77 2.09 -4.25
C LYS A 94 -5.33 1.60 -4.25
N ASN A 95 -4.37 2.51 -4.05
CA ASN A 95 -2.98 2.14 -3.97
C ASN A 95 -2.66 1.42 -2.66
N PHE A 96 -1.64 0.61 -2.69
CA PHE A 96 -1.13 -0.11 -1.53
C PHE A 96 0.38 -0.32 -1.64
N VAL A 97 0.99 -0.56 -0.51
CA VAL A 97 2.40 -0.96 -0.42
C VAL A 97 2.47 -2.43 -0.03
N ASN A 98 3.26 -3.17 -0.75
CA ASN A 98 3.57 -4.56 -0.44
C ASN A 98 4.67 -4.63 0.60
N LEU A 99 4.47 -5.49 1.59
CA LEU A 99 5.38 -5.66 2.71
C LEU A 99 5.70 -7.13 2.91
N GLU A 100 6.92 -7.39 3.36
CA GLU A 100 7.36 -8.68 3.84
C GLU A 100 7.80 -8.57 5.29
N PHE A 101 7.28 -9.48 6.12
CA PHE A 101 7.64 -9.58 7.53
C PHE A 101 8.53 -10.81 7.71
N HIS A 102 9.76 -10.59 8.11
CA HIS A 102 10.70 -11.66 8.41
C HIS A 102 11.57 -11.31 9.61
N ASN A 103 11.61 -12.17 10.62
CA ASN A 103 12.43 -12.00 11.83
C ASN A 103 12.32 -10.63 12.46
N PHE A 104 11.09 -10.18 12.72
CA PHE A 104 10.78 -8.84 13.28
C PHE A 104 11.21 -7.65 12.40
N LYS A 105 11.62 -7.91 11.17
CA LYS A 105 11.95 -6.89 10.19
C LYS A 105 10.82 -6.77 9.17
N ILE A 106 10.47 -5.53 8.84
CA ILE A 106 9.51 -5.20 7.79
C ILE A 106 10.31 -4.68 6.60
N THR A 107 10.08 -5.26 5.43
CA THR A 107 10.72 -4.83 4.18
C THR A 107 9.65 -4.46 3.17
N GLU A 108 9.77 -3.31 2.54
CA GLU A 108 8.93 -2.88 1.43
C GLU A 108 9.27 -3.70 0.18
N ARG A 109 8.22 -4.11 -0.56
CA ARG A 109 8.32 -4.93 -1.77
C ARG A 109 7.60 -4.30 -2.97
N GLY A 110 7.56 -2.98 -3.01
CA GLY A 110 6.89 -2.24 -4.08
C GLY A 110 5.41 -1.98 -3.85
N ASP A 111 4.80 -1.28 -4.78
CA ASP A 111 3.40 -0.87 -4.72
C ASP A 111 2.56 -1.49 -5.86
N LEU A 112 1.30 -1.06 -5.97
CA LEU A 112 0.41 -1.53 -7.02
C LEU A 112 0.95 -1.24 -8.43
N ARG A 113 1.68 -0.14 -8.61
CA ARG A 113 2.24 0.22 -9.92
C ARG A 113 3.36 -0.74 -10.35
N ASP A 114 4.15 -1.22 -9.40
CA ASP A 114 5.20 -2.20 -9.67
C ASP A 114 4.61 -3.53 -10.13
N ILE A 115 3.48 -3.94 -9.53
CA ILE A 115 2.75 -5.13 -9.96
C ILE A 115 2.22 -4.95 -11.39
N VAL A 116 1.59 -3.81 -11.67
CA VAL A 116 1.06 -3.51 -13.02
C VAL A 116 2.19 -3.58 -14.06
N ARG A 117 3.32 -2.95 -13.80
CA ARG A 117 4.49 -3.00 -14.69
C ARG A 117 5.02 -4.42 -14.90
N SER A 118 5.07 -5.20 -13.81
CA SER A 118 5.50 -6.60 -13.89
C SER A 118 4.60 -7.45 -14.78
N ILE A 119 3.27 -7.23 -14.69
CA ILE A 119 2.29 -7.95 -15.51
C ILE A 119 2.35 -7.48 -16.97
N GLU A 120 2.53 -6.20 -17.21
CA GLU A 120 2.61 -5.61 -18.55
C GLU A 120 3.96 -5.82 -19.23
N GLY A 121 4.94 -6.40 -18.55
CA GLY A 121 6.29 -6.66 -19.07
C GLY A 121 7.15 -5.40 -19.23
N THR A 122 6.75 -4.29 -18.63
CA THR A 122 7.56 -3.06 -18.60
C THR A 122 8.63 -3.23 -17.52
N PRO A 123 9.94 -3.04 -17.84
CA PRO A 123 10.97 -3.15 -16.81
C PRO A 123 10.74 -2.13 -15.70
N PRO A 124 11.09 -2.48 -14.43
CA PRO A 124 11.08 -1.52 -13.34
C PRO A 124 11.88 -0.28 -13.76
N LEU A 125 11.41 0.88 -13.39
CA LEU A 125 12.25 2.07 -13.45
C LEU A 125 13.45 1.76 -12.58
N GLU A 126 14.62 1.60 -13.16
CA GLU A 126 15.85 1.65 -12.41
C GLU A 126 15.83 2.99 -11.68
N ASP A 127 15.86 2.94 -10.36
CA ASP A 127 16.17 4.12 -9.57
C ASP A 127 17.47 4.65 -10.15
N SER A 128 17.40 5.77 -10.80
CA SER A 128 18.58 6.48 -11.27
C SER A 128 19.26 7.10 -10.03
N GLU A 129 19.71 6.23 -9.14
CA GLU A 129 20.71 6.57 -8.17
C GLU A 129 22.06 6.61 -8.87
N THR A 130 22.31 7.71 -9.48
CA THR A 130 23.62 8.33 -9.41
C THR A 130 23.40 9.82 -9.46
N ASP A 131 22.98 10.39 -8.35
CA ASP A 131 23.51 11.66 -7.99
C ASP A 131 25.02 11.45 -7.77
N GLU A 132 25.76 11.37 -8.87
CA GLU A 132 27.18 11.68 -8.79
C GLU A 132 27.27 13.05 -8.20
N ILE A 133 27.60 13.09 -6.91
CA ILE A 133 27.98 14.33 -6.25
C ILE A 133 29.14 14.86 -7.09
N PRO A 134 28.99 16.03 -7.74
CA PRO A 134 30.07 16.56 -8.53
C PRO A 134 31.30 16.69 -7.65
N ASP A 135 32.41 16.13 -8.09
CA ASP A 135 33.68 16.21 -7.40
C ASP A 135 34.17 17.65 -7.47
N PHE A 136 34.08 18.35 -6.35
CA PHE A 136 34.58 19.69 -6.19
C PHE A 136 36.08 19.75 -5.77
N SER A 137 36.77 18.61 -5.77
CA SER A 137 38.16 18.53 -5.33
C SER A 137 39.17 19.22 -6.27
N GLY A 138 38.75 19.74 -7.41
CA GLY A 138 39.56 20.41 -8.41
C GLY A 138 39.47 21.93 -8.42
N ILE A 139 38.92 22.52 -7.37
CA ILE A 139 38.87 24.00 -7.23
C ILE A 139 40.01 24.48 -6.34
#